data_fdb2e644d5d0e0dcd2cef5bada2f2a44
#
_entry.id   fdb2e644d5d0e0dcd2cef5bada2f2a44
#
_cell.length_a   1.000
_cell.length_b   1.000
_cell.length_c   1.000
_cell.angle_alpha   90.00
_cell.angle_beta   90.00
_cell.angle_gamma   90.00
#
_symmetry.space_group_name_H-M   'P 1'
#
loop_
_entity.id
_entity.type
_entity.pdbx_description
1 polymer ?
#
loop_
_entity_poly.entity_id
_entity_poly.type
_entity_poly.pdbx_seq_one_letter_code
_entity_poly.pdbx_strand_id
1 'polypeptide(L)'
;ECADYLLEISRRIEENKEHLATVESLQNGKPYRETSTIDIPQVAEQFKYFAGVLTTDEGSVNQIDHNTMSLVVNEPVGVVGAVVAWNFPILLASWKLGPALAAGNTVVIQPSSSTPLSLIELAKILQDVLPKGVVNVITGKGSESGDAIFKHEGVNKLSFTGSTDVGYGVAKAGAERIVPTTLELGGKSANIIFDDANLDQVIEGVQLGILFNQGEVCSAGSRLLVQSSLYDKLLPKLKEAFENIKVGGPFAEDTKMGAQTGPEQIEKIESYIK
;
A
#
# COMPACT_ATOMS: atom_id res chain seq x y z
N GLU A 1 -11.47 -6.50 22.80
CA GLU A 1 -10.70 -5.26 23.07
C GLU A 1 -9.88 -4.84 21.83
N CYS A 2 -8.96 -5.65 21.25
CA CYS A 2 -8.25 -5.27 20.03
C CYS A 2 -9.19 -5.00 18.85
N ALA A 3 -10.22 -5.83 18.65
CA ALA A 3 -11.20 -5.62 17.60
C ALA A 3 -11.96 -4.29 17.78
N ASP A 4 -12.29 -3.91 19.01
CA ASP A 4 -13.00 -2.67 19.30
C ASP A 4 -12.15 -1.44 18.94
N TYR A 5 -10.84 -1.48 19.21
CA TYR A 5 -9.92 -0.44 18.77
C TYR A 5 -9.88 -0.31 17.25
N LEU A 6 -9.80 -1.43 16.53
CA LEU A 6 -9.75 -1.42 15.07
C LEU A 6 -11.06 -0.88 14.46
N LEU A 7 -12.21 -1.24 15.01
CA LEU A 7 -13.50 -0.70 14.57
C LEU A 7 -13.63 0.80 14.86
N GLU A 8 -13.14 1.27 16.00
CA GLU A 8 -13.15 2.69 16.33
C GLU A 8 -12.22 3.49 15.42
N ILE A 9 -11.04 2.96 15.09
CA ILE A 9 -10.12 3.56 14.12
C ILE A 9 -10.82 3.68 12.75
N SER A 10 -11.45 2.60 12.27
CA SER A 10 -12.20 2.59 11.00
C SER A 10 -13.27 3.69 10.99
N ARG A 11 -14.10 3.76 12.04
CA ARG A 11 -15.15 4.76 12.18
C ARG A 11 -14.60 6.20 12.13
N ARG A 12 -13.50 6.47 12.85
CA ARG A 12 -12.88 7.81 12.84
C ARG A 12 -12.24 8.17 11.51
N ILE A 13 -11.71 7.19 10.78
CA ILE A 13 -11.20 7.43 9.42
C ILE A 13 -12.35 7.84 8.49
N GLU A 14 -13.51 7.16 8.57
CA GLU A 14 -14.70 7.52 7.80
C GLU A 14 -15.21 8.94 8.13
N GLU A 15 -15.22 9.31 9.41
CA GLU A 15 -15.61 10.65 9.85
C GLU A 15 -14.66 11.76 9.38
N ASN A 16 -13.38 11.43 9.17
CA ASN A 16 -12.36 12.36 8.69
C ASN A 16 -12.02 12.17 7.20
N LYS A 17 -12.86 11.45 6.45
CA LYS A 17 -12.60 11.04 5.06
C LYS A 17 -12.21 12.20 4.16
N GLU A 18 -12.97 13.30 4.16
CA GLU A 18 -12.71 14.45 3.29
C GLU A 18 -11.35 15.09 3.58
N HIS A 19 -11.03 15.25 4.86
CA HIS A 19 -9.74 15.80 5.28
C HIS A 19 -8.58 14.91 4.84
N LEU A 20 -8.65 13.62 5.15
CA LEU A 20 -7.60 12.65 4.81
C LEU A 20 -7.42 12.54 3.30
N ALA A 21 -8.50 12.49 2.52
CA ALA A 21 -8.47 12.45 1.06
C ALA A 21 -7.83 13.72 0.46
N THR A 22 -8.13 14.89 1.05
CA THR A 22 -7.53 16.15 0.64
C THR A 22 -6.03 16.16 0.89
N VAL A 23 -5.59 15.76 2.07
CA VAL A 23 -4.17 15.68 2.43
C VAL A 23 -3.43 14.68 1.53
N GLU A 24 -4.02 13.51 1.28
CA GLU A 24 -3.45 12.48 0.39
C GLU A 24 -3.27 13.01 -1.04
N SER A 25 -4.28 13.69 -1.60
CA SER A 25 -4.19 14.29 -2.93
C SER A 25 -3.16 15.41 -3.02
N LEU A 26 -3.07 16.26 -1.99
CA LEU A 26 -2.11 17.36 -1.95
C LEU A 26 -0.65 16.87 -1.94
N GLN A 27 -0.36 15.83 -1.18
CA GLN A 27 1.02 15.37 -1.03
C GLN A 27 1.50 14.46 -2.16
N ASN A 28 0.59 13.70 -2.81
CA ASN A 28 0.93 12.70 -3.82
C ASN A 28 0.67 13.20 -5.25
N GLY A 29 -0.26 14.13 -5.44
CA GLY A 29 -0.66 14.66 -6.75
C GLY A 29 -1.80 13.90 -7.43
N LYS A 30 -2.25 12.77 -6.88
CA LYS A 30 -3.35 11.97 -7.46
C LYS A 30 -4.70 12.71 -7.39
N PRO A 31 -5.63 12.43 -8.33
CA PRO A 31 -6.93 13.06 -8.34
C PRO A 31 -7.71 12.81 -7.05
N TYR A 32 -8.33 13.85 -6.50
CA TYR A 32 -9.18 13.76 -5.29
C TYR A 32 -10.30 12.73 -5.44
N ARG A 33 -10.79 12.51 -6.65
CA ARG A 33 -11.73 11.44 -6.94
C ARG A 33 -11.18 10.07 -6.50
N GLU A 34 -9.91 9.78 -6.75
CA GLU A 34 -9.29 8.50 -6.39
C GLU A 34 -9.09 8.39 -4.88
N THR A 35 -8.58 9.43 -4.23
CA THR A 35 -8.36 9.41 -2.78
C THR A 35 -9.65 9.32 -1.99
N SER A 36 -10.70 10.06 -2.41
CA SER A 36 -11.98 10.11 -1.69
C SER A 36 -12.88 8.90 -1.93
N THR A 37 -12.77 8.22 -3.09
CA THR A 37 -13.65 7.08 -3.41
C THR A 37 -12.96 5.72 -3.32
N ILE A 38 -11.64 5.67 -3.31
CA ILE A 38 -10.86 4.43 -3.29
C ILE A 38 -9.94 4.40 -2.07
N ASP A 39 -8.94 5.28 -1.97
CA ASP A 39 -7.87 5.16 -0.99
C ASP A 39 -8.41 5.21 0.45
N ILE A 40 -9.07 6.30 0.84
CA ILE A 40 -9.52 6.47 2.23
C ILE A 40 -10.61 5.47 2.64
N PRO A 41 -11.62 5.15 1.79
CA PRO A 41 -12.54 4.06 2.09
C PRO A 41 -11.85 2.71 2.30
N GLN A 42 -10.84 2.38 1.49
CA GLN A 42 -10.06 1.15 1.67
C GLN A 42 -9.23 1.16 2.96
N VAL A 43 -8.71 2.32 3.38
CA VAL A 43 -8.02 2.44 4.68
C VAL A 43 -8.96 2.08 5.82
N ALA A 44 -10.17 2.63 5.84
CA ALA A 44 -11.17 2.31 6.86
C ALA A 44 -11.56 0.82 6.83
N GLU A 45 -11.80 0.27 5.65
CA GLU A 45 -12.18 -1.13 5.47
C GLU A 45 -11.06 -2.10 5.89
N GLN A 46 -9.79 -1.75 5.73
CA GLN A 46 -8.67 -2.58 6.23
C GLN A 46 -8.74 -2.80 7.75
N PHE A 47 -8.94 -1.75 8.52
CA PHE A 47 -9.07 -1.88 9.97
C PHE A 47 -10.30 -2.69 10.36
N LYS A 48 -11.42 -2.47 9.69
CA LYS A 48 -12.67 -3.22 9.90
C LYS A 48 -12.52 -4.70 9.54
N TYR A 49 -11.86 -5.00 8.42
CA TYR A 49 -11.56 -6.36 7.99
C TYR A 49 -10.76 -7.11 9.04
N PHE A 50 -9.66 -6.53 9.54
CA PHE A 50 -8.83 -7.18 10.54
C PHE A 50 -9.49 -7.27 11.93
N ALA A 51 -10.42 -6.39 12.26
CA ALA A 51 -11.28 -6.56 13.42
C ALA A 51 -12.17 -7.81 13.30
N GLY A 52 -12.69 -8.08 12.10
CA GLY A 52 -13.43 -9.30 11.80
C GLY A 52 -12.57 -10.56 11.86
N VAL A 53 -11.37 -10.54 11.30
CA VAL A 53 -10.41 -11.66 11.32
C VAL A 53 -10.10 -12.11 12.74
N LEU A 54 -9.93 -11.18 13.68
CA LEU A 54 -9.68 -11.51 15.09
C LEU A 54 -10.73 -12.38 15.73
N THR A 55 -11.99 -12.29 15.29
CA THR A 55 -13.09 -13.08 15.85
C THR A 55 -13.12 -14.50 15.30
N THR A 56 -12.35 -14.78 14.26
CA THR A 56 -12.27 -16.08 13.57
C THR A 56 -10.88 -16.70 13.65
N ASP A 57 -9.94 -16.07 14.36
CA ASP A 57 -8.59 -16.61 14.54
C ASP A 57 -8.63 -17.77 15.54
N GLU A 58 -8.28 -18.95 15.06
CA GLU A 58 -8.35 -20.20 15.82
C GLU A 58 -6.96 -20.82 15.97
N GLY A 59 -6.69 -21.36 17.14
CA GLY A 59 -5.59 -22.29 17.34
C GLY A 59 -5.98 -23.73 16.99
N SER A 60 -5.12 -24.69 17.25
CA SER A 60 -5.44 -26.09 17.09
C SER A 60 -5.05 -26.93 18.29
N VAL A 61 -5.81 -28.01 18.50
CA VAL A 61 -5.54 -29.01 19.53
C VAL A 61 -5.47 -30.37 18.86
N ASN A 62 -4.33 -31.05 18.99
CA ASN A 62 -4.12 -32.37 18.42
C ASN A 62 -3.68 -33.37 19.52
N GLN A 63 -4.35 -34.48 19.63
CA GLN A 63 -3.89 -35.58 20.48
C GLN A 63 -2.83 -36.39 19.73
N ILE A 64 -1.60 -36.45 20.27
CA ILE A 64 -0.49 -37.18 19.68
C ILE A 64 -0.54 -38.66 20.12
N ASP A 65 -0.76 -38.86 21.40
CA ASP A 65 -0.95 -40.20 22.03
C ASP A 65 -1.85 -40.12 23.26
N HIS A 66 -1.96 -41.21 24.02
CA HIS A 66 -2.82 -41.29 25.20
C HIS A 66 -2.46 -40.30 26.31
N ASN A 67 -1.21 -39.82 26.36
CA ASN A 67 -0.69 -39.00 27.42
C ASN A 67 -0.20 -37.60 26.92
N THR A 68 -0.22 -37.38 25.60
CA THR A 68 0.36 -36.19 25.00
C THR A 68 -0.65 -35.46 24.13
N MET A 69 -0.82 -34.16 24.40
CA MET A 69 -1.66 -33.27 23.62
C MET A 69 -0.79 -32.09 23.09
N SER A 70 -0.91 -31.75 21.82
CA SER A 70 -0.29 -30.59 21.20
C SER A 70 -1.30 -29.46 21.08
N LEU A 71 -0.93 -28.27 21.56
CA LEU A 71 -1.70 -27.04 21.45
C LEU A 71 -0.93 -26.07 20.56
N VAL A 72 -1.60 -25.48 19.57
CA VAL A 72 -1.07 -24.37 18.79
C VAL A 72 -1.83 -23.12 19.18
N VAL A 73 -1.10 -22.12 19.66
CA VAL A 73 -1.63 -20.82 20.08
C VAL A 73 -0.90 -19.73 19.30
N ASN A 74 -1.64 -18.76 18.75
CA ASN A 74 -1.07 -17.61 18.09
C ASN A 74 -0.69 -16.55 19.12
N GLU A 75 0.52 -16.00 19.02
CA GLU A 75 1.05 -14.96 19.91
C GLU A 75 1.62 -13.80 19.11
N PRO A 76 1.60 -12.55 19.64
CA PRO A 76 2.27 -11.42 19.03
C PRO A 76 3.77 -11.67 18.83
N VAL A 77 4.31 -11.26 17.68
CA VAL A 77 5.77 -11.35 17.46
C VAL A 77 6.55 -10.28 18.23
N GLY A 78 5.89 -9.21 18.68
CA GLY A 78 6.49 -8.10 19.45
C GLY A 78 6.45 -6.78 18.69
N VAL A 79 7.62 -6.19 18.39
CA VAL A 79 7.73 -4.90 17.70
C VAL A 79 7.88 -5.13 16.18
N VAL A 80 6.97 -4.54 15.41
CA VAL A 80 7.03 -4.53 13.94
C VAL A 80 7.66 -3.23 13.45
N GLY A 81 8.78 -3.32 12.75
CA GLY A 81 9.39 -2.22 12.02
C GLY A 81 8.84 -2.13 10.60
N ALA A 82 8.16 -1.05 10.27
CA ALA A 82 7.47 -0.89 9.00
C ALA A 82 7.95 0.35 8.23
N VAL A 83 8.14 0.21 6.92
CA VAL A 83 8.42 1.36 6.03
C VAL A 83 7.48 1.27 4.83
N VAL A 84 6.86 2.39 4.48
CA VAL A 84 5.89 2.48 3.39
C VAL A 84 6.38 3.39 2.27
N ALA A 85 5.98 3.04 1.04
CA ALA A 85 6.28 3.80 -0.15
C ALA A 85 5.38 5.04 -0.28
N TRP A 86 5.73 5.89 -1.24
CA TRP A 86 5.14 7.20 -1.50
C TRP A 86 3.88 7.17 -2.39
N ASN A 87 3.61 6.06 -3.08
CA ASN A 87 2.56 6.01 -4.10
C ASN A 87 1.13 5.82 -3.54
N PHE A 88 0.97 5.14 -2.42
CA PHE A 88 -0.27 5.01 -1.65
C PHE A 88 0.02 5.19 -0.16
N PRO A 89 0.43 6.39 0.28
CA PRO A 89 1.00 6.61 1.60
C PRO A 89 0.16 6.05 2.76
N ILE A 90 -1.08 6.54 2.90
CA ILE A 90 -1.96 6.13 4.00
C ILE A 90 -2.51 4.70 3.82
N LEU A 91 -2.76 4.28 2.59
CA LEU A 91 -3.29 2.95 2.30
C LEU A 91 -2.26 1.86 2.61
N LEU A 92 -1.02 2.03 2.15
CA LEU A 92 0.08 1.09 2.49
C LEU A 92 0.37 1.05 3.99
N ALA A 93 0.21 2.17 4.68
CA ALA A 93 0.30 2.19 6.14
C ALA A 93 -0.79 1.32 6.78
N SER A 94 -2.04 1.42 6.33
CA SER A 94 -3.14 0.59 6.85
C SER A 94 -2.93 -0.91 6.60
N TRP A 95 -2.34 -1.30 5.47
CA TRP A 95 -2.01 -2.70 5.16
C TRP A 95 -0.96 -3.31 6.10
N LYS A 96 -0.15 -2.46 6.74
CA LYS A 96 0.83 -2.89 7.74
C LYS A 96 0.28 -2.77 9.17
N LEU A 97 -0.42 -1.67 9.46
CA LEU A 97 -0.98 -1.41 10.79
C LEU A 97 -2.14 -2.36 11.14
N GLY A 98 -3.07 -2.58 10.20
CA GLY A 98 -4.24 -3.43 10.42
C GLY A 98 -3.88 -4.83 10.95
N PRO A 99 -3.12 -5.64 10.21
CA PRO A 99 -2.73 -6.97 10.66
C PRO A 99 -1.81 -6.96 11.87
N ALA A 100 -0.89 -6.00 11.97
CA ALA A 100 0.03 -5.92 13.11
C ALA A 100 -0.70 -5.65 14.42
N LEU A 101 -1.62 -4.71 14.43
CA LEU A 101 -2.44 -4.35 15.60
C LEU A 101 -3.44 -5.44 15.94
N ALA A 102 -4.06 -6.08 14.94
CA ALA A 102 -4.94 -7.22 15.13
C ALA A 102 -4.20 -8.34 15.88
N ALA A 103 -3.00 -8.68 15.45
CA ALA A 103 -2.17 -9.70 16.11
C ALA A 103 -1.54 -9.26 17.45
N GLY A 104 -1.91 -8.08 17.98
CA GLY A 104 -1.45 -7.60 19.30
C GLY A 104 -0.02 -7.05 19.32
N ASN A 105 0.55 -6.71 18.17
CA ASN A 105 1.90 -6.16 18.07
C ASN A 105 1.92 -4.64 18.29
N THR A 106 3.10 -4.12 18.63
CA THR A 106 3.42 -2.70 18.55
C THR A 106 4.14 -2.39 17.24
N VAL A 107 4.02 -1.16 16.74
CA VAL A 107 4.55 -0.79 15.43
C VAL A 107 5.38 0.48 15.51
N VAL A 108 6.56 0.43 14.89
CA VAL A 108 7.34 1.62 14.52
C VAL A 108 7.27 1.74 13.01
N ILE A 109 6.63 2.80 12.50
CA ILE A 109 6.36 2.97 11.08
C ILE A 109 6.94 4.27 10.54
N GLN A 110 7.59 4.16 9.37
CA GLN A 110 8.13 5.31 8.65
C GLN A 110 7.38 5.51 7.33
N PRO A 111 6.76 6.69 7.11
CA PRO A 111 6.31 7.10 5.77
C PRO A 111 7.50 7.46 4.88
N SER A 112 7.28 7.45 3.56
CA SER A 112 8.22 8.08 2.64
C SER A 112 8.42 9.55 2.99
N SER A 113 9.65 10.05 2.86
CA SER A 113 9.97 11.46 3.10
C SER A 113 9.25 12.43 2.16
N SER A 114 8.84 11.97 0.98
CA SER A 114 8.09 12.78 0.00
C SER A 114 6.59 12.87 0.31
N THR A 115 6.00 11.90 1.03
CA THR A 115 4.56 11.83 1.29
C THR A 115 4.25 11.42 2.74
N PRO A 116 4.69 12.18 3.75
CA PRO A 116 4.50 11.80 5.14
C PRO A 116 3.16 12.27 5.76
N LEU A 117 2.48 13.24 5.13
CA LEU A 117 1.44 14.04 5.80
C LEU A 117 0.20 13.22 6.14
N SER A 118 -0.32 12.41 5.25
CA SER A 118 -1.53 11.62 5.50
C SER A 118 -1.32 10.57 6.60
N LEU A 119 -0.11 9.97 6.71
CA LEU A 119 0.19 9.08 7.82
C LEU A 119 0.34 9.85 9.15
N ILE A 120 0.82 11.09 9.13
CA ILE A 120 0.85 11.95 10.32
C ILE A 120 -0.58 12.29 10.77
N GLU A 121 -1.49 12.59 9.84
CA GLU A 121 -2.90 12.81 10.17
C GLU A 121 -3.57 11.53 10.71
N LEU A 122 -3.30 10.38 10.12
CA LEU A 122 -3.75 9.10 10.66
C LEU A 122 -3.20 8.85 12.07
N ALA A 123 -1.93 9.20 12.33
CA ALA A 123 -1.31 9.02 13.63
C ALA A 123 -2.04 9.80 14.75
N LYS A 124 -2.63 10.97 14.46
CA LYS A 124 -3.45 11.71 15.42
C LYS A 124 -4.70 10.90 15.81
N ILE A 125 -5.36 10.29 14.83
CA ILE A 125 -6.52 9.41 15.07
C ILE A 125 -6.10 8.21 15.92
N LEU A 126 -4.96 7.58 15.60
CA LEU A 126 -4.45 6.43 16.33
C LEU A 126 -4.08 6.76 17.78
N GLN A 127 -3.49 7.94 18.02
CA GLN A 127 -3.12 8.39 19.37
C GLN A 127 -4.34 8.59 20.29
N ASP A 128 -5.47 8.98 19.72
CA ASP A 128 -6.71 9.18 20.49
C ASP A 128 -7.41 7.85 20.86
N VAL A 129 -7.15 6.80 20.09
CA VAL A 129 -7.83 5.50 20.22
C VAL A 129 -6.97 4.46 20.93
N LEU A 130 -5.69 4.39 20.57
CA LEU A 130 -4.79 3.34 21.06
C LEU A 130 -4.04 3.74 22.34
N PRO A 131 -3.66 2.77 23.18
CA PRO A 131 -2.73 3.02 24.26
C PRO A 131 -1.40 3.63 23.77
N LYS A 132 -0.79 4.47 24.60
CA LYS A 132 0.47 5.13 24.28
C LYS A 132 1.57 4.12 23.96
N GLY A 133 2.32 4.37 22.88
CA GLY A 133 3.45 3.55 22.46
C GLY A 133 3.09 2.35 21.57
N VAL A 134 1.80 2.08 21.32
CA VAL A 134 1.38 0.99 20.43
C VAL A 134 1.76 1.28 18.97
N VAL A 135 1.55 2.50 18.49
CA VAL A 135 2.00 2.96 17.18
C VAL A 135 2.88 4.18 17.33
N ASN A 136 4.06 4.13 16.70
CA ASN A 136 5.05 5.19 16.72
C ASN A 136 5.44 5.55 15.29
N VAL A 137 5.18 6.78 14.87
CA VAL A 137 5.52 7.26 13.51
C VAL A 137 6.86 8.00 13.58
N ILE A 138 7.81 7.58 12.76
CA ILE A 138 9.13 8.20 12.63
C ILE A 138 9.25 8.79 11.24
N THR A 139 9.48 10.08 11.12
CA THR A 139 9.78 10.76 9.85
C THR A 139 11.28 10.87 9.62
N GLY A 140 11.69 10.97 8.36
CA GLY A 140 13.09 11.15 7.99
C GLY A 140 13.42 10.52 6.64
N LYS A 141 14.69 10.56 6.26
CA LYS A 141 15.17 9.90 5.05
C LYS A 141 15.21 8.39 5.23
N GLY A 142 14.80 7.63 4.19
CA GLY A 142 14.80 6.18 4.22
C GLY A 142 16.18 5.57 4.55
N SER A 143 17.25 6.17 4.04
CA SER A 143 18.65 5.78 4.30
C SER A 143 19.14 6.03 5.73
N GLU A 144 18.41 6.80 6.51
CA GLU A 144 18.73 7.13 7.90
C GLU A 144 17.76 6.43 8.85
N SER A 145 16.52 6.92 8.93
CA SER A 145 15.50 6.39 9.86
C SER A 145 14.96 5.01 9.45
N GLY A 146 14.81 4.74 8.13
CA GLY A 146 14.41 3.41 7.65
C GLY A 146 15.46 2.35 7.96
N ASP A 147 16.70 2.64 7.65
CA ASP A 147 17.84 1.78 7.97
C ASP A 147 17.95 1.52 9.46
N ALA A 148 17.75 2.56 10.30
CA ALA A 148 17.76 2.41 11.75
C ALA A 148 16.67 1.46 12.24
N ILE A 149 15.44 1.54 11.69
CA ILE A 149 14.35 0.61 12.00
C ILE A 149 14.76 -0.83 11.66
N PHE A 150 15.30 -1.06 10.46
CA PHE A 150 15.62 -2.42 9.99
C PHE A 150 16.79 -3.07 10.75
N LYS A 151 17.71 -2.26 11.26
CA LYS A 151 18.90 -2.73 11.98
C LYS A 151 18.72 -2.80 13.48
N HIS A 152 17.67 -2.20 14.04
CA HIS A 152 17.48 -2.13 15.48
C HIS A 152 17.14 -3.50 16.09
N GLU A 153 17.92 -3.91 17.10
CA GLU A 153 17.80 -5.23 17.74
C GLU A 153 16.43 -5.49 18.40
N GLY A 154 15.76 -4.46 18.88
CA GLY A 154 14.43 -4.54 19.48
C GLY A 154 13.26 -4.72 18.49
N VAL A 155 13.52 -4.75 17.17
CA VAL A 155 12.50 -5.00 16.17
C VAL A 155 12.43 -6.49 15.84
N ASN A 156 11.26 -7.10 15.97
CA ASN A 156 11.05 -8.54 15.84
C ASN A 156 10.56 -8.98 14.48
N LYS A 157 10.01 -8.06 13.67
CA LYS A 157 9.56 -8.31 12.29
C LYS A 157 9.79 -7.08 11.43
N LEU A 158 10.24 -7.29 10.19
CA LEU A 158 10.39 -6.25 9.19
C LEU A 158 9.23 -6.30 8.17
N SER A 159 8.68 -5.13 7.83
CA SER A 159 7.65 -4.99 6.81
C SER A 159 7.98 -3.78 5.92
N PHE A 160 8.32 -4.04 4.67
CA PHE A 160 8.76 -3.02 3.73
C PHE A 160 7.90 -3.00 2.47
N THR A 161 7.57 -1.79 2.02
CA THR A 161 7.03 -1.56 0.66
C THR A 161 7.86 -0.48 -0.01
N GLY A 162 8.40 -0.78 -1.19
CA GLY A 162 9.23 0.18 -1.93
C GLY A 162 9.95 -0.44 -3.12
N SER A 163 11.12 0.12 -3.48
CA SER A 163 11.90 -0.37 -4.60
C SER A 163 12.55 -1.74 -4.32
N THR A 164 12.75 -2.51 -5.37
CA THR A 164 13.44 -3.82 -5.30
C THR A 164 14.84 -3.69 -4.74
N ASP A 165 15.57 -2.65 -5.13
CA ASP A 165 16.96 -2.44 -4.69
C ASP A 165 17.05 -2.23 -3.16
N VAL A 166 16.15 -1.41 -2.60
CA VAL A 166 16.07 -1.24 -1.14
C VAL A 166 15.58 -2.53 -0.47
N GLY A 167 14.63 -3.24 -1.11
CA GLY A 167 14.11 -4.53 -0.63
C GLY A 167 15.20 -5.58 -0.42
N TYR A 168 16.21 -5.64 -1.28
CA TYR A 168 17.38 -6.50 -1.05
C TYR A 168 18.11 -6.17 0.25
N GLY A 169 18.30 -4.89 0.55
CA GLY A 169 18.91 -4.44 1.79
C GLY A 169 18.09 -4.85 3.03
N VAL A 170 16.76 -4.72 2.95
CA VAL A 170 15.84 -5.12 4.02
C VAL A 170 15.85 -6.63 4.23
N ALA A 171 15.81 -7.42 3.14
CA ALA A 171 15.93 -8.88 3.20
C ALA A 171 17.24 -9.31 3.88
N LYS A 172 18.34 -8.66 3.53
CA LYS A 172 19.66 -8.92 4.13
C LYS A 172 19.65 -8.61 5.63
N ALA A 173 19.14 -7.45 6.04
CA ALA A 173 19.02 -7.08 7.45
C ALA A 173 18.16 -8.08 8.24
N GLY A 174 17.05 -8.57 7.63
CA GLY A 174 16.23 -9.62 8.22
C GLY A 174 16.98 -10.95 8.38
N ALA A 175 17.73 -11.35 7.36
CA ALA A 175 18.52 -12.59 7.38
C ALA A 175 19.65 -12.54 8.42
N GLU A 176 20.36 -11.43 8.54
CA GLU A 176 21.44 -11.23 9.52
C GLU A 176 20.94 -11.36 10.97
N ARG A 177 19.66 -11.04 11.21
CA ARG A 177 19.04 -11.08 12.54
C ARG A 177 18.07 -12.24 12.73
N ILE A 178 17.81 -13.03 11.68
CA ILE A 178 16.86 -14.15 11.65
C ILE A 178 15.46 -13.67 12.10
N VAL A 179 15.01 -12.51 11.62
CA VAL A 179 13.67 -11.98 11.89
C VAL A 179 12.78 -12.12 10.65
N PRO A 180 11.48 -12.45 10.80
CA PRO A 180 10.55 -12.54 9.70
C PRO A 180 10.48 -11.22 8.92
N THR A 181 10.53 -11.30 7.60
CA THR A 181 10.52 -10.13 6.71
C THR A 181 9.45 -10.28 5.64
N THR A 182 8.60 -9.26 5.51
CA THR A 182 7.62 -9.14 4.43
C THR A 182 8.02 -8.01 3.50
N LEU A 183 8.11 -8.32 2.19
CA LEU A 183 8.54 -7.38 1.16
C LEU A 183 7.46 -7.24 0.10
N GLU A 184 6.99 -6.00 -0.12
CA GLU A 184 6.14 -5.61 -1.22
C GLU A 184 6.95 -4.70 -2.15
N LEU A 185 7.21 -5.14 -3.37
CA LEU A 185 8.19 -4.51 -4.26
C LEU A 185 7.54 -4.09 -5.58
N GLY A 186 8.33 -3.44 -6.44
CA GLY A 186 7.89 -3.02 -7.76
C GLY A 186 7.72 -4.20 -8.73
N GLY A 187 6.98 -3.95 -9.78
CA GLY A 187 6.73 -4.92 -10.84
C GLY A 187 6.57 -4.30 -12.22
N LYS A 188 6.43 -5.17 -13.22
CA LYS A 188 6.06 -4.85 -14.61
C LYS A 188 5.01 -5.87 -15.05
N SER A 189 3.78 -5.71 -14.55
CA SER A 189 2.69 -6.65 -14.79
C SER A 189 2.24 -6.65 -16.25
N ALA A 190 1.77 -7.80 -16.73
CA ALA A 190 1.26 -7.95 -18.08
C ALA A 190 -0.25 -7.69 -18.12
N ASN A 191 -0.68 -6.99 -19.18
CA ASN A 191 -2.05 -6.87 -19.61
C ASN A 191 -2.20 -7.69 -20.92
N ILE A 192 -2.97 -8.77 -20.90
CA ILE A 192 -3.00 -9.75 -22.00
C ILE A 192 -4.36 -9.70 -22.70
N ILE A 193 -4.38 -9.44 -24.00
CA ILE A 193 -5.59 -9.25 -24.79
C ILE A 193 -5.64 -10.28 -25.91
N PHE A 194 -6.68 -11.12 -25.91
CA PHE A 194 -7.02 -12.07 -26.97
C PHE A 194 -8.06 -11.49 -27.92
N ASP A 195 -8.23 -12.09 -29.10
CA ASP A 195 -9.06 -11.55 -30.19
C ASP A 195 -10.58 -11.69 -29.97
N ASP A 196 -11.01 -12.46 -29.00
CA ASP A 196 -12.38 -12.59 -28.54
C ASP A 196 -12.80 -11.51 -27.51
N ALA A 197 -11.86 -10.64 -27.10
CA ALA A 197 -12.12 -9.59 -26.11
C ALA A 197 -12.99 -8.45 -26.68
N ASN A 198 -13.85 -7.88 -25.84
CA ASN A 198 -14.61 -6.67 -26.17
C ASN A 198 -13.69 -5.45 -26.21
N LEU A 199 -13.52 -4.83 -27.37
CA LEU A 199 -12.55 -3.75 -27.59
C LEU A 199 -12.79 -2.51 -26.72
N ASP A 200 -14.05 -2.14 -26.45
CA ASP A 200 -14.34 -0.94 -25.67
C ASP A 200 -13.97 -1.18 -24.20
N GLN A 201 -14.28 -2.36 -23.66
CA GLN A 201 -13.84 -2.77 -22.31
C GLN A 201 -12.31 -2.92 -22.23
N VAL A 202 -11.65 -3.38 -23.29
CA VAL A 202 -10.18 -3.46 -23.35
C VAL A 202 -9.56 -2.07 -23.23
N ILE A 203 -10.07 -1.08 -23.97
CA ILE A 203 -9.52 0.28 -23.93
C ILE A 203 -9.66 0.88 -22.54
N GLU A 204 -10.84 0.79 -21.94
CA GLU A 204 -11.07 1.26 -20.56
C GLU A 204 -10.20 0.52 -19.54
N GLY A 205 -10.11 -0.80 -19.66
CA GLY A 205 -9.31 -1.63 -18.75
C GLY A 205 -7.82 -1.37 -18.87
N VAL A 206 -7.30 -1.16 -20.09
CA VAL A 206 -5.89 -0.80 -20.30
C VAL A 206 -5.58 0.58 -19.75
N GLN A 207 -6.47 1.57 -19.98
CA GLN A 207 -6.30 2.90 -19.40
C GLN A 207 -6.32 2.85 -17.87
N LEU A 208 -7.29 2.19 -17.26
CA LEU A 208 -7.36 2.03 -15.82
C LEU A 208 -6.12 1.31 -15.27
N GLY A 209 -5.70 0.24 -15.93
CA GLY A 209 -4.56 -0.59 -15.50
C GLY A 209 -3.21 0.11 -15.49
N ILE A 210 -3.06 1.22 -16.24
CA ILE A 210 -1.79 1.97 -16.31
C ILE A 210 -1.89 3.42 -15.86
N LEU A 211 -3.06 4.07 -15.94
CA LEU A 211 -3.20 5.49 -15.59
C LEU A 211 -3.69 5.72 -14.16
N PHE A 212 -4.31 4.70 -13.54
CA PHE A 212 -4.68 4.78 -12.13
C PHE A 212 -3.47 5.22 -11.29
N ASN A 213 -3.67 6.14 -10.37
CA ASN A 213 -2.60 6.71 -9.56
C ASN A 213 -1.38 7.15 -10.39
N GLN A 214 -1.57 7.80 -11.52
CA GLN A 214 -0.55 8.29 -12.46
C GLN A 214 0.39 7.18 -12.99
N GLY A 215 -0.02 5.91 -12.93
CA GLY A 215 0.82 4.75 -13.24
C GLY A 215 1.79 4.37 -12.13
N GLU A 216 1.72 5.03 -10.99
CA GLU A 216 2.56 4.82 -9.81
C GLU A 216 2.04 3.65 -8.96
N VAL A 217 1.84 2.49 -9.60
CA VAL A 217 1.25 1.29 -9.00
C VAL A 217 2.19 0.10 -9.19
N CYS A 218 2.49 -0.62 -8.11
CA CYS A 218 3.37 -1.80 -8.14
C CYS A 218 2.87 -2.90 -9.10
N SER A 219 1.55 -3.02 -9.26
CA SER A 219 0.87 -3.98 -10.13
C SER A 219 0.38 -3.37 -11.46
N ALA A 220 0.80 -2.14 -11.82
CA ALA A 220 0.38 -1.50 -13.07
C ALA A 220 0.63 -2.39 -14.29
N GLY A 221 -0.36 -2.47 -15.19
CA GLY A 221 -0.30 -3.23 -16.44
C GLY A 221 0.60 -2.58 -17.49
N SER A 222 1.88 -2.44 -17.16
CA SER A 222 2.87 -1.69 -17.94
C SER A 222 3.36 -2.40 -19.20
N ARG A 223 2.97 -3.66 -19.40
CA ARG A 223 3.26 -4.44 -20.61
C ARG A 223 1.95 -4.89 -21.24
N LEU A 224 1.62 -4.33 -22.39
CA LEU A 224 0.43 -4.72 -23.14
C LEU A 224 0.80 -5.79 -24.18
N LEU A 225 0.31 -7.01 -23.99
CA LEU A 225 0.50 -8.15 -24.87
C LEU A 225 -0.80 -8.37 -25.65
N VAL A 226 -0.75 -8.18 -26.96
CA VAL A 226 -1.93 -8.24 -27.84
C VAL A 226 -1.76 -9.38 -28.82
N GLN A 227 -2.80 -10.22 -28.98
CA GLN A 227 -2.84 -11.24 -30.01
C GLN A 227 -2.70 -10.59 -31.40
N SER A 228 -1.87 -11.15 -32.27
CA SER A 228 -1.49 -10.54 -33.54
C SER A 228 -2.68 -10.19 -34.44
N SER A 229 -3.75 -11.01 -34.45
CA SER A 229 -4.97 -10.77 -35.23
C SER A 229 -5.73 -9.50 -34.77
N LEU A 230 -5.50 -9.01 -33.57
CA LEU A 230 -6.17 -7.83 -32.99
C LEU A 230 -5.31 -6.56 -33.07
N TYR A 231 -4.00 -6.68 -33.21
CA TYR A 231 -3.03 -5.60 -33.03
C TYR A 231 -3.36 -4.36 -33.87
N ASP A 232 -3.55 -4.54 -35.18
CA ASP A 232 -3.80 -3.44 -36.12
C ASP A 232 -5.15 -2.73 -35.89
N LYS A 233 -6.11 -3.42 -35.27
CA LYS A 233 -7.42 -2.84 -34.92
C LYS A 233 -7.40 -2.11 -33.59
N LEU A 234 -6.64 -2.62 -32.61
CA LEU A 234 -6.60 -2.08 -31.26
C LEU A 234 -5.70 -0.84 -31.14
N LEU A 235 -4.50 -0.88 -31.74
CA LEU A 235 -3.49 0.16 -31.57
C LEU A 235 -3.96 1.58 -31.90
N PRO A 236 -4.63 1.85 -33.04
CA PRO A 236 -5.13 3.19 -33.35
C PRO A 236 -6.15 3.70 -32.32
N LYS A 237 -7.05 2.84 -31.86
CA LYS A 237 -8.08 3.18 -30.87
C LYS A 237 -7.48 3.47 -29.51
N LEU A 238 -6.50 2.67 -29.08
CA LEU A 238 -5.75 2.93 -27.84
C LEU A 238 -5.03 4.27 -27.91
N LYS A 239 -4.35 4.55 -29.03
CA LYS A 239 -3.64 5.82 -29.21
C LYS A 239 -4.59 7.01 -29.06
N GLU A 240 -5.73 7.01 -29.77
CA GLU A 240 -6.75 8.05 -29.66
C GLU A 240 -7.27 8.18 -28.21
N ALA A 241 -7.56 7.07 -27.55
CA ALA A 241 -8.05 7.06 -26.17
C ALA A 241 -7.05 7.66 -25.18
N PHE A 242 -5.75 7.38 -25.34
CA PHE A 242 -4.69 7.94 -24.49
C PHE A 242 -4.43 9.43 -24.77
N GLU A 243 -4.50 9.88 -26.04
CA GLU A 243 -4.37 11.28 -26.43
C GLU A 243 -5.47 12.16 -25.81
N ASN A 244 -6.65 11.59 -25.55
CA ASN A 244 -7.79 12.27 -24.94
C ASN A 244 -7.77 12.28 -23.39
N ILE A 245 -6.75 11.71 -22.74
CA ILE A 245 -6.66 11.72 -21.30
C ILE A 245 -6.32 13.12 -20.79
N LYS A 246 -7.19 13.66 -19.95
CA LYS A 246 -6.96 14.97 -19.33
C LYS A 246 -6.03 14.85 -18.13
N VAL A 247 -4.84 15.41 -18.27
CA VAL A 247 -3.89 15.61 -17.18
C VAL A 247 -4.15 16.97 -16.53
N GLY A 248 -4.18 17.03 -15.20
CA GLY A 248 -4.52 18.29 -14.52
C GLY A 248 -4.26 18.27 -13.02
N GLY A 249 -4.69 19.34 -12.35
CA GLY A 249 -4.59 19.46 -10.91
C GLY A 249 -5.48 18.45 -10.17
N PRO A 250 -5.10 18.02 -8.96
CA PRO A 250 -5.78 16.93 -8.27
C PRO A 250 -7.25 17.23 -7.92
N PHE A 251 -7.63 18.49 -7.79
CA PHE A 251 -8.99 18.92 -7.40
C PHE A 251 -9.88 19.35 -8.57
N ALA A 252 -9.38 19.32 -9.82
CA ALA A 252 -10.22 19.58 -10.97
C ALA A 252 -11.08 18.34 -11.28
N GLU A 253 -12.40 18.54 -11.44
CA GLU A 253 -13.39 17.45 -11.58
C GLU A 253 -13.12 16.55 -12.79
N ASP A 254 -12.61 17.12 -13.88
CA ASP A 254 -12.35 16.43 -15.13
C ASP A 254 -10.92 15.85 -15.26
N THR A 255 -10.08 16.03 -14.24
CA THR A 255 -8.75 15.43 -14.20
C THR A 255 -8.84 13.90 -14.18
N LYS A 256 -8.24 13.25 -15.18
CA LYS A 256 -8.14 11.80 -15.26
C LYS A 256 -6.82 11.26 -14.70
N MET A 257 -5.75 12.04 -14.85
CA MET A 257 -4.42 11.73 -14.34
C MET A 257 -3.81 12.96 -13.68
N GLY A 258 -3.26 12.82 -12.49
CA GLY A 258 -2.60 13.88 -11.75
C GLY A 258 -1.11 14.02 -12.09
N ALA A 259 -0.39 14.82 -11.30
CA ALA A 259 1.06 14.98 -11.43
C ALA A 259 1.81 13.78 -10.84
N GLN A 260 3.01 13.50 -11.36
CA GLN A 260 3.94 12.57 -10.73
C GLN A 260 4.39 13.08 -9.35
N THR A 261 4.63 12.19 -8.42
CA THR A 261 4.88 12.54 -7.00
C THR A 261 6.13 13.42 -6.80
N GLY A 262 7.08 13.41 -7.73
CA GLY A 262 8.26 14.26 -7.63
C GLY A 262 9.20 14.17 -8.82
N PRO A 263 10.19 15.07 -8.90
CA PRO A 263 11.12 15.16 -10.03
C PRO A 263 11.90 13.86 -10.25
N GLU A 264 12.24 13.14 -9.19
CA GLU A 264 12.95 11.88 -9.27
C GLU A 264 12.17 10.81 -10.06
N GLN A 265 10.83 10.83 -9.98
CA GLN A 265 9.98 9.93 -10.75
C GLN A 265 9.95 10.32 -12.22
N ILE A 266 9.94 11.62 -12.52
CA ILE A 266 10.01 12.14 -13.89
C ILE A 266 11.33 11.72 -14.54
N GLU A 267 12.46 11.92 -13.88
CA GLU A 267 13.78 11.50 -14.37
C GLU A 267 13.84 9.98 -14.64
N LYS A 268 13.27 9.19 -13.74
CA LYS A 268 13.19 7.74 -13.90
C LYS A 268 12.37 7.34 -15.12
N ILE A 269 11.19 7.94 -15.31
CA ILE A 269 10.31 7.69 -16.47
C ILE A 269 11.04 8.05 -17.76
N GLU A 270 11.65 9.22 -17.82
CA GLU A 270 12.42 9.66 -18.98
C GLU A 270 13.58 8.72 -19.30
N SER A 271 14.23 8.14 -18.31
CA SER A 271 15.32 7.18 -18.52
C SER A 271 14.86 5.88 -19.21
N TYR A 272 13.58 5.53 -19.10
CA TYR A 272 13.00 4.38 -19.81
C TYR A 272 12.54 4.71 -21.24
N ILE A 273 12.31 5.98 -21.55
CA ILE A 273 11.85 6.45 -22.87
C ILE A 273 13.04 6.65 -23.81
N LYS A 274 14.19 7.02 -23.28
CA LYS A 274 15.45 7.22 -24.02
C LYS A 274 16.13 5.90 -24.35
#